data_d945d855dd876ab01cfc23c5c4dbc089
#
_entry.id   d945d855dd876ab01cfc23c5c4dbc089
#
_cell.length_a   1.000
_cell.length_b   1.000
_cell.length_c   1.000
_cell.angle_alpha   90.00
_cell.angle_beta   90.00
_cell.angle_gamma   90.00
#
_symmetry.space_group_name_H-M   'P 1'
#
loop_
_entity.id
_entity.type
_entity.pdbx_description
1 polymer ?
#
loop_
_entity_poly.entity_id
_entity_poly.type
_entity_poly.pdbx_seq_one_letter_code
_entity_poly.pdbx_strand_id
1 'polypeptide(L)'
;MEESIMKLKKLASMAMAGVMAVSLAACGGSDTAKTTAADAATTAEAETTAAAEDAETKETEASEAPAAGGIAKEDLKIGFVYIGDENEGYTAAHYNGAMEMKEKLGLNDDQIIVKWNIPEDETAKDAAMDLADQGCQIIFANSFGHESYVIEAAKEYPDVQFCHATGFQAASSGLSNMHNYFTSIYESRYVSGVVAGLKLNQMIEDGTVKADACKIGYVGAYPYAEVISGYTSFFLGVRSVCPDATMEVKYTNSWASFDLEKEAADALISDGCVLISQHADTTGAPTACEAAGVPCVGYNISMIATAPKQALTSASNNWAAYVTEAVQHVIDGTEIPVDWCKGFSDGAVLITELNEAAVAPGTKEKVDEVEAKLAS
;
A
#
# COMPACT_ATOMS: atom_id res chain seq x y z
N MET A 1 17.68 10.08 49.13
CA MET A 1 17.37 9.67 47.76
C MET A 1 16.13 10.40 47.23
N GLU A 2 15.07 10.56 47.98
CA GLU A 2 13.85 11.28 47.56
C GLU A 2 14.05 12.78 47.35
N GLU A 3 14.90 13.46 48.18
CA GLU A 3 15.20 14.87 48.02
C GLU A 3 15.98 15.23 46.74
N SER A 4 16.81 14.32 46.25
CA SER A 4 17.53 14.45 44.98
C SER A 4 16.63 14.31 43.75
N ILE A 5 15.62 13.46 43.83
CA ILE A 5 14.63 13.22 42.75
C ILE A 5 13.70 14.42 42.64
N MET A 6 13.34 15.05 43.76
CA MET A 6 12.51 16.26 43.77
C MET A 6 13.20 17.49 43.20
N LYS A 7 14.53 17.61 43.41
CA LYS A 7 15.36 18.69 42.84
C LYS A 7 15.54 18.51 41.31
N LEU A 8 15.65 17.26 40.81
CA LEU A 8 15.74 16.99 39.38
C LEU A 8 14.42 17.31 38.64
N LYS A 9 13.28 17.00 39.24
CA LYS A 9 11.95 17.32 38.66
C LYS A 9 11.68 18.83 38.61
N LYS A 10 12.18 19.62 39.55
CA LYS A 10 12.07 21.09 39.52
C LYS A 10 13.00 21.76 38.50
N LEU A 11 14.16 21.17 38.21
CA LEU A 11 15.07 21.68 37.18
C LEU A 11 14.56 21.35 35.76
N ALA A 12 13.91 20.21 35.54
CA ALA A 12 13.29 19.86 34.27
C ALA A 12 12.09 20.77 33.94
N SER A 13 11.29 21.18 34.93
CA SER A 13 10.13 22.06 34.71
C SER A 13 10.54 23.53 34.43
N MET A 14 11.71 24.00 34.91
CA MET A 14 12.22 25.34 34.59
C MET A 14 12.89 25.43 33.22
N ALA A 15 13.43 24.34 32.69
CA ALA A 15 14.02 24.31 31.34
C ALA A 15 12.96 24.31 30.19
N MET A 16 11.75 23.84 30.44
CA MET A 16 10.66 23.87 29.45
C MET A 16 9.92 25.22 29.35
N ALA A 17 9.99 26.06 30.34
CA ALA A 17 9.36 27.40 30.33
C ALA A 17 10.22 28.47 29.61
N GLY A 18 11.50 28.19 29.35
CA GLY A 18 12.45 29.13 28.74
C GLY A 18 12.50 29.11 27.21
N VAL A 19 11.94 28.08 26.53
CA VAL A 19 12.06 27.94 25.07
C VAL A 19 10.84 28.49 24.30
N MET A 20 9.75 28.84 24.97
CA MET A 20 8.56 29.41 24.31
C MET A 20 8.51 30.95 24.26
N ALA A 21 9.53 31.66 24.75
CA ALA A 21 9.52 33.14 24.85
C ALA A 21 10.39 33.88 23.81
N VAL A 22 11.01 33.20 22.82
CA VAL A 22 11.96 33.84 21.88
C VAL A 22 11.49 33.89 20.43
N SER A 23 10.28 33.41 20.08
CA SER A 23 9.79 33.38 18.68
C SER A 23 8.71 34.44 18.33
N LEU A 24 8.55 35.52 19.11
CA LEU A 24 7.56 36.58 18.85
C LEU A 24 8.15 37.99 18.90
N ALA A 25 9.26 38.21 18.19
CA ALA A 25 9.79 39.58 17.99
C ALA A 25 10.60 39.69 16.70
N ALA A 26 9.90 39.77 15.56
CA ALA A 26 10.39 40.44 14.35
C ALA A 26 9.27 40.48 13.30
N CYS A 27 8.47 41.54 13.29
CA CYS A 27 8.02 42.35 12.18
C CYS A 27 6.98 43.36 12.69
N GLY A 28 7.47 44.48 13.13
CA GLY A 28 6.69 45.70 13.36
C GLY A 28 6.84 46.65 12.19
N GLY A 29 5.79 47.42 11.90
CA GLY A 29 5.79 48.56 10.97
C GLY A 29 4.43 48.74 10.33
N SER A 30 3.53 49.41 11.04
CA SER A 30 2.71 50.62 10.78
C SER A 30 2.10 50.74 9.38
N ASP A 31 0.85 51.17 9.17
CA ASP A 31 -0.05 52.09 9.82
C ASP A 31 -1.47 51.91 9.38
N THR A 32 -2.36 52.18 10.34
CA THR A 32 -3.71 52.79 10.25
C THR A 32 -4.57 52.74 8.98
N ALA A 33 -5.78 52.22 9.03
CA ALA A 33 -7.05 52.94 9.23
C ALA A 33 -8.30 52.04 9.03
N LYS A 34 -9.10 51.99 10.06
CA LYS A 34 -10.56 51.97 10.21
C LYS A 34 -11.45 51.85 8.97
N THR A 35 -12.40 50.97 9.04
CA THR A 35 -13.87 51.10 9.23
C THR A 35 -14.73 50.27 8.28
N THR A 36 -15.64 49.56 8.92
CA THR A 36 -17.08 49.25 8.67
C THR A 36 -17.53 48.44 7.46
N ALA A 37 -18.17 47.40 7.88
CA ALA A 37 -19.36 46.62 7.45
C ALA A 37 -20.18 47.08 6.23
N ALA A 38 -20.70 46.05 5.58
CA ALA A 38 -22.07 45.77 5.18
C ALA A 38 -22.26 45.48 3.69
N ASP A 39 -22.86 44.29 3.46
CA ASP A 39 -23.89 43.90 2.50
C ASP A 39 -23.94 44.51 1.09
N ALA A 40 -24.01 43.67 0.10
CA ALA A 40 -25.17 43.38 -0.73
C ALA A 40 -24.78 42.82 -2.11
N ALA A 41 -25.50 41.79 -2.49
CA ALA A 41 -25.57 41.22 -3.83
C ALA A 41 -26.00 42.26 -4.89
N THR A 42 -25.56 42.09 -6.14
CA THR A 42 -26.42 42.11 -7.31
C THR A 42 -25.67 41.80 -8.61
N THR A 43 -26.29 40.97 -9.40
CA THR A 43 -26.12 40.63 -10.81
C THR A 43 -26.02 41.81 -11.77
N ALA A 44 -25.24 41.70 -12.85
CA ALA A 44 -25.60 42.20 -14.17
C ALA A 44 -24.74 41.56 -15.28
N GLU A 45 -25.43 41.19 -16.32
CA GLU A 45 -25.00 40.67 -17.62
C GLU A 45 -24.43 41.70 -18.56
N ALA A 46 -23.74 41.15 -19.59
CA ALA A 46 -23.61 41.63 -20.99
C ALA A 46 -22.66 42.82 -21.23
N GLU A 47 -21.83 42.87 -22.23
CA GLU A 47 -21.99 42.63 -23.66
C GLU A 47 -20.63 42.60 -24.38
N THR A 48 -20.63 41.91 -25.51
CA THR A 48 -19.65 41.75 -26.56
C THR A 48 -19.13 43.05 -27.20
N THR A 49 -17.82 43.09 -27.55
CA THR A 49 -17.41 43.60 -28.88
C THR A 49 -16.06 42.94 -29.30
N ALA A 50 -16.06 42.51 -30.55
CA ALA A 50 -14.95 41.87 -31.25
C ALA A 50 -13.90 42.90 -31.71
N ALA A 51 -12.63 42.49 -31.67
CA ALA A 51 -11.62 42.95 -32.61
C ALA A 51 -10.66 41.76 -32.89
N ALA A 52 -10.62 41.35 -34.13
CA ALA A 52 -9.69 40.37 -34.67
C ALA A 52 -8.34 41.04 -34.91
N GLU A 53 -7.27 40.37 -34.48
CA GLU A 53 -5.96 40.55 -35.09
C GLU A 53 -5.27 39.16 -35.16
N ASP A 54 -4.77 38.87 -36.36
CA ASP A 54 -4.08 37.67 -36.76
C ASP A 54 -2.89 37.37 -35.86
N ALA A 55 -2.88 36.17 -35.27
CA ALA A 55 -1.65 35.53 -34.80
C ALA A 55 -1.59 34.12 -35.41
N GLU A 56 -0.62 33.91 -36.25
CA GLU A 56 -0.22 32.62 -36.83
C GLU A 56 -0.13 31.58 -35.74
N THR A 57 -1.04 30.62 -35.74
CA THR A 57 -0.94 29.36 -34.99
C THR A 57 0.13 28.52 -35.66
N LYS A 58 1.31 28.46 -35.02
CA LYS A 58 2.21 27.31 -35.19
C LYS A 58 1.44 26.12 -34.67
N GLU A 59 0.98 25.27 -35.54
CA GLU A 59 0.63 23.89 -35.23
C GLU A 59 1.86 23.22 -34.64
N THR A 60 1.80 22.98 -33.33
CA THR A 60 2.65 21.99 -32.70
C THR A 60 2.06 20.66 -33.14
N GLU A 61 2.77 19.99 -34.04
CA GLU A 61 2.49 18.60 -34.40
C GLU A 61 2.44 17.81 -33.07
N ALA A 62 1.25 17.33 -32.71
CA ALA A 62 1.08 16.29 -31.74
C ALA A 62 1.86 15.10 -32.32
N SER A 63 2.89 14.68 -31.61
CA SER A 63 3.59 13.44 -31.87
C SER A 63 2.54 12.34 -31.90
N GLU A 64 2.24 11.82 -33.09
CA GLU A 64 1.44 10.62 -33.23
C GLU A 64 2.17 9.52 -32.43
N ALA A 65 1.43 8.90 -31.50
CA ALA A 65 1.87 7.68 -30.85
C ALA A 65 2.30 6.67 -31.92
N PRO A 66 3.38 5.92 -31.73
CA PRO A 66 3.86 4.98 -32.74
C PRO A 66 2.73 4.02 -33.09
N ALA A 67 2.48 3.88 -34.39
CA ALA A 67 1.47 2.99 -34.93
C ALA A 67 1.80 1.55 -34.52
N ALA A 68 0.91 0.92 -33.83
CA ALA A 68 0.91 -0.36 -33.19
C ALA A 68 1.53 -1.51 -34.02
N GLY A 69 2.76 -1.85 -33.72
CA GLY A 69 3.26 -3.20 -33.89
C GLY A 69 3.58 -3.70 -32.49
N GLY A 70 2.85 -4.69 -31.97
CA GLY A 70 3.21 -5.36 -30.73
C GLY A 70 4.60 -5.96 -30.81
N ILE A 71 5.18 -6.30 -29.67
CA ILE A 71 6.52 -6.91 -29.59
C ILE A 71 6.36 -8.42 -29.68
N ALA A 72 7.13 -9.05 -30.57
CA ALA A 72 7.15 -10.51 -30.65
C ALA A 72 7.57 -11.08 -29.30
N LYS A 73 6.84 -12.11 -28.83
CA LYS A 73 7.02 -12.66 -27.50
C LYS A 73 8.45 -13.14 -27.22
N GLU A 74 9.12 -13.68 -28.23
CA GLU A 74 10.51 -14.13 -28.17
C GLU A 74 11.52 -13.00 -28.01
N ASP A 75 11.17 -11.76 -28.39
CA ASP A 75 12.03 -10.58 -28.30
C ASP A 75 11.77 -9.75 -27.04
N LEU A 76 10.72 -10.09 -26.28
CA LEU A 76 10.31 -9.35 -25.10
C LEU A 76 11.26 -9.57 -23.92
N LYS A 77 11.68 -8.48 -23.28
CA LYS A 77 12.37 -8.46 -21.99
C LYS A 77 11.61 -7.61 -21.00
N ILE A 78 11.50 -8.11 -19.78
CA ILE A 78 10.72 -7.51 -18.69
C ILE A 78 11.65 -7.24 -17.51
N GLY A 79 11.65 -6.01 -17.04
CA GLY A 79 12.46 -5.56 -15.91
C GLY A 79 11.65 -5.42 -14.64
N PHE A 80 12.25 -5.73 -13.48
CA PHE A 80 11.67 -5.53 -12.16
C PHE A 80 12.64 -4.81 -11.24
N VAL A 81 12.16 -3.76 -10.55
CA VAL A 81 12.89 -3.00 -9.53
C VAL A 81 12.17 -3.23 -8.20
N TYR A 82 12.79 -4.00 -7.32
CA TYR A 82 12.22 -4.40 -6.04
C TYR A 82 12.96 -3.79 -4.86
N ILE A 83 12.18 -3.30 -3.86
CA ILE A 83 12.70 -2.69 -2.62
C ILE A 83 13.43 -3.70 -1.74
N GLY A 84 12.97 -4.93 -1.71
CA GLY A 84 13.52 -6.03 -0.92
C GLY A 84 13.96 -7.20 -1.77
N ASP A 85 13.96 -8.38 -1.15
CA ASP A 85 14.23 -9.66 -1.80
C ASP A 85 13.13 -10.70 -1.49
N GLU A 86 13.37 -11.95 -1.87
CA GLU A 86 12.42 -13.07 -1.71
C GLU A 86 12.06 -13.38 -0.24
N ASN A 87 12.80 -12.84 0.73
CA ASN A 87 12.56 -13.08 2.17
C ASN A 87 11.65 -12.01 2.78
N GLU A 88 11.42 -10.92 2.08
CA GLU A 88 10.49 -9.87 2.49
C GLU A 88 9.12 -10.11 1.83
N GLY A 89 8.05 -10.16 2.65
CA GLY A 89 6.75 -10.66 2.22
C GLY A 89 6.10 -9.91 1.05
N TYR A 90 6.21 -8.58 1.02
CA TYR A 90 5.67 -7.76 -0.06
C TYR A 90 6.42 -7.99 -1.38
N THR A 91 7.74 -7.97 -1.34
CA THR A 91 8.57 -8.25 -2.52
C THR A 91 8.39 -9.69 -3.00
N ALA A 92 8.31 -10.66 -2.08
CA ALA A 92 8.04 -12.06 -2.42
C ALA A 92 6.70 -12.22 -3.15
N ALA A 93 5.65 -11.51 -2.72
CA ALA A 93 4.35 -11.54 -3.39
C ALA A 93 4.43 -10.97 -4.83
N HIS A 94 5.15 -9.87 -5.03
CA HIS A 94 5.40 -9.31 -6.37
C HIS A 94 6.19 -10.26 -7.27
N TYR A 95 7.26 -10.87 -6.74
CA TYR A 95 8.08 -11.82 -7.47
C TYR A 95 7.29 -13.08 -7.86
N ASN A 96 6.48 -13.62 -6.95
CA ASN A 96 5.59 -14.75 -7.26
C ASN A 96 4.60 -14.39 -8.38
N GLY A 97 4.04 -13.17 -8.35
CA GLY A 97 3.18 -12.66 -9.43
C GLY A 97 3.90 -12.56 -10.77
N ALA A 98 5.16 -12.12 -10.77
CA ALA A 98 6.00 -12.07 -11.97
C ALA A 98 6.29 -13.48 -12.52
N MET A 99 6.57 -14.46 -11.64
CA MET A 99 6.81 -15.85 -12.06
C MET A 99 5.53 -16.51 -12.58
N GLU A 100 4.38 -16.25 -11.98
CA GLU A 100 3.10 -16.73 -12.49
C GLU A 100 2.78 -16.12 -13.88
N MET A 101 3.02 -14.83 -14.08
CA MET A 101 2.92 -14.17 -15.38
C MET A 101 3.85 -14.85 -16.41
N LYS A 102 5.11 -15.08 -16.05
CA LYS A 102 6.07 -15.78 -16.91
C LYS A 102 5.55 -17.14 -17.37
N GLU A 103 5.01 -17.93 -16.46
CA GLU A 103 4.42 -19.25 -16.77
C GLU A 103 3.18 -19.12 -17.67
N LYS A 104 2.23 -18.24 -17.33
CA LYS A 104 1.00 -17.99 -18.08
C LYS A 104 1.28 -17.58 -19.52
N LEU A 105 2.25 -16.72 -19.71
CA LEU A 105 2.64 -16.22 -21.03
C LEU A 105 3.64 -17.15 -21.74
N GLY A 106 4.19 -18.16 -21.05
CA GLY A 106 5.18 -19.10 -21.59
C GLY A 106 6.48 -18.38 -21.98
N LEU A 107 6.98 -17.50 -21.12
CA LEU A 107 8.24 -16.78 -21.29
C LEU A 107 9.40 -17.59 -20.71
N ASN A 108 10.62 -17.29 -21.17
CA ASN A 108 11.85 -17.92 -20.70
C ASN A 108 12.46 -17.13 -19.53
N ASP A 109 13.39 -17.74 -18.79
CA ASP A 109 14.05 -17.11 -17.64
C ASP A 109 14.91 -15.89 -18.05
N ASP A 110 15.54 -15.92 -19.23
CA ASP A 110 16.39 -14.86 -19.75
C ASP A 110 15.61 -13.61 -20.20
N GLN A 111 14.28 -13.70 -20.25
CA GLN A 111 13.38 -12.57 -20.52
C GLN A 111 13.01 -11.78 -19.27
N ILE A 112 13.32 -12.28 -18.08
CA ILE A 112 12.99 -11.67 -16.81
C ILE A 112 14.26 -11.18 -16.13
N ILE A 113 14.37 -9.86 -15.91
CA ILE A 113 15.55 -9.24 -15.28
C ILE A 113 15.10 -8.55 -14.00
N VAL A 114 15.69 -8.94 -12.86
CA VAL A 114 15.30 -8.41 -11.55
C VAL A 114 16.45 -7.65 -10.90
N LYS A 115 16.14 -6.48 -10.36
CA LYS A 115 17.00 -5.68 -9.48
C LYS A 115 16.45 -5.75 -8.07
N TRP A 116 17.17 -6.41 -7.18
CA TRP A 116 16.79 -6.63 -5.79
C TRP A 116 17.37 -5.57 -4.85
N ASN A 117 16.67 -5.32 -3.73
CA ASN A 117 17.15 -4.46 -2.65
C ASN A 117 17.49 -3.04 -3.12
N ILE A 118 16.65 -2.49 -3.98
CA ILE A 118 16.80 -1.11 -4.49
C ILE A 118 16.09 -0.17 -3.53
N PRO A 119 16.81 0.73 -2.83
CA PRO A 119 16.21 1.65 -1.87
C PRO A 119 15.36 2.72 -2.56
N GLU A 120 14.55 3.43 -1.74
CA GLU A 120 13.68 4.52 -2.19
C GLU A 120 14.48 5.84 -2.37
N ASP A 121 15.48 5.82 -3.21
CA ASP A 121 16.35 6.96 -3.54
C ASP A 121 16.73 6.96 -5.04
N GLU A 122 17.71 7.77 -5.44
CA GLU A 122 18.15 7.93 -6.84
C GLU A 122 18.61 6.60 -7.48
N THR A 123 19.00 5.61 -6.67
CA THR A 123 19.37 4.29 -7.21
C THR A 123 18.19 3.57 -7.86
N ALA A 124 16.94 3.93 -7.53
CA ALA A 124 15.76 3.40 -8.19
C ALA A 124 15.66 3.88 -9.66
N LYS A 125 16.02 5.15 -9.93
CA LYS A 125 16.13 5.67 -11.29
C LYS A 125 17.23 4.93 -12.05
N ASP A 126 18.41 4.82 -11.46
CA ASP A 126 19.56 4.16 -12.10
C ASP A 126 19.26 2.70 -12.42
N ALA A 127 18.57 1.98 -11.52
CA ALA A 127 18.16 0.60 -11.73
C ALA A 127 17.14 0.48 -12.87
N ALA A 128 16.17 1.39 -12.97
CA ALA A 128 15.18 1.41 -14.04
C ALA A 128 15.83 1.72 -15.40
N MET A 129 16.74 2.70 -15.45
CA MET A 129 17.50 3.04 -16.65
C MET A 129 18.42 1.89 -17.12
N ASP A 130 19.11 1.22 -16.19
CA ASP A 130 19.95 0.06 -16.51
C ASP A 130 19.12 -1.11 -17.09
N LEU A 131 17.89 -1.33 -16.62
CA LEU A 131 16.97 -2.30 -17.21
C LEU A 131 16.55 -1.90 -18.63
N ALA A 132 16.28 -0.61 -18.87
CA ALA A 132 15.98 -0.09 -20.21
C ALA A 132 17.17 -0.26 -21.15
N ASP A 133 18.39 0.04 -20.70
CA ASP A 133 19.64 -0.16 -21.46
C ASP A 133 19.91 -1.65 -21.76
N GLN A 134 19.46 -2.56 -20.92
CA GLN A 134 19.51 -4.02 -21.19
C GLN A 134 18.44 -4.48 -22.18
N GLY A 135 17.60 -3.57 -22.67
CA GLY A 135 16.60 -3.81 -23.69
C GLY A 135 15.25 -4.28 -23.13
N CYS A 136 14.92 -3.98 -21.86
CA CYS A 136 13.57 -4.21 -21.35
C CYS A 136 12.59 -3.24 -22.00
N GLN A 137 11.47 -3.76 -22.48
CA GLN A 137 10.39 -2.95 -23.08
C GLN A 137 9.32 -2.56 -22.07
N ILE A 138 9.26 -3.25 -20.94
CA ILE A 138 8.38 -2.92 -19.80
C ILE A 138 9.14 -3.15 -18.50
N ILE A 139 9.00 -2.20 -17.58
CA ILE A 139 9.71 -2.19 -16.28
C ILE A 139 8.69 -1.94 -15.17
N PHE A 140 8.71 -2.79 -14.16
CA PHE A 140 7.85 -2.71 -12.98
C PHE A 140 8.66 -2.31 -11.75
N ALA A 141 8.17 -1.34 -10.97
CA ALA A 141 8.75 -0.98 -9.68
C ALA A 141 7.70 -1.12 -8.58
N ASN A 142 8.09 -1.65 -7.40
CA ASN A 142 7.11 -2.06 -6.39
C ASN A 142 7.01 -1.15 -5.17
N SER A 143 7.95 -0.25 -4.90
CA SER A 143 7.92 0.52 -3.66
C SER A 143 7.38 1.93 -3.83
N PHE A 144 6.62 2.42 -2.84
CA PHE A 144 5.97 3.74 -2.84
C PHE A 144 6.95 4.89 -3.15
N GLY A 145 8.13 4.88 -2.54
CA GLY A 145 9.14 5.92 -2.75
C GLY A 145 9.91 5.81 -4.08
N HIS A 146 9.72 4.76 -4.86
CA HIS A 146 10.33 4.65 -6.21
C HIS A 146 9.66 5.56 -7.25
N GLU A 147 8.40 6.00 -7.03
CA GLU A 147 7.57 6.61 -8.08
C GLU A 147 8.22 7.79 -8.80
N SER A 148 8.72 8.77 -8.04
CA SER A 148 9.33 9.97 -8.63
C SER A 148 10.58 9.64 -9.46
N TYR A 149 11.36 8.68 -9.04
CA TYR A 149 12.58 8.23 -9.72
C TYR A 149 12.26 7.45 -11.00
N VAL A 150 11.22 6.62 -10.96
CA VAL A 150 10.73 5.88 -12.14
C VAL A 150 10.14 6.84 -13.18
N ILE A 151 9.43 7.89 -12.76
CA ILE A 151 8.94 8.96 -13.66
C ILE A 151 10.12 9.66 -14.36
N GLU A 152 11.24 9.88 -13.66
CA GLU A 152 12.43 10.46 -14.29
C GLU A 152 13.04 9.52 -15.33
N ALA A 153 13.12 8.23 -15.04
CA ALA A 153 13.56 7.23 -16.02
C ALA A 153 12.63 7.17 -17.24
N ALA A 154 11.31 7.21 -17.03
CA ALA A 154 10.31 7.18 -18.09
C ALA A 154 10.42 8.36 -19.07
N LYS A 155 10.84 9.54 -18.60
CA LYS A 155 11.11 10.71 -19.46
C LYS A 155 12.31 10.48 -20.41
N GLU A 156 13.30 9.74 -19.95
CA GLU A 156 14.54 9.48 -20.72
C GLU A 156 14.37 8.32 -21.70
N TYR A 157 13.42 7.41 -21.46
CA TYR A 157 13.15 6.23 -22.28
C TYR A 157 11.68 6.19 -22.74
N PRO A 158 11.27 7.08 -23.67
CA PRO A 158 9.86 7.21 -24.07
C PRO A 158 9.27 5.97 -24.77
N ASP A 159 10.12 5.09 -25.29
CA ASP A 159 9.70 3.84 -25.96
C ASP A 159 9.58 2.64 -25.00
N VAL A 160 9.93 2.80 -23.72
CA VAL A 160 9.84 1.77 -22.68
C VAL A 160 8.65 2.08 -21.78
N GLN A 161 7.85 1.06 -21.43
CA GLN A 161 6.73 1.20 -20.53
C GLN A 161 7.19 1.08 -19.07
N PHE A 162 6.75 1.97 -18.20
CA PHE A 162 7.08 1.97 -16.79
C PHE A 162 5.79 1.84 -15.95
N CYS A 163 5.73 0.79 -15.14
CA CYS A 163 4.60 0.47 -14.29
C CYS A 163 5.01 0.55 -12.82
N HIS A 164 4.34 1.37 -12.04
CA HIS A 164 4.68 1.59 -10.63
C HIS A 164 3.54 1.19 -9.71
N ALA A 165 3.81 0.25 -8.81
CA ALA A 165 2.86 -0.15 -7.77
C ALA A 165 2.74 0.94 -6.69
N THR A 166 1.54 1.10 -6.13
CA THR A 166 1.24 2.04 -5.04
C THR A 166 1.30 3.54 -5.41
N GLY A 167 1.73 3.87 -6.63
CA GLY A 167 1.85 5.25 -7.10
C GLY A 167 0.52 5.89 -7.46
N PHE A 168 0.56 7.21 -7.70
CA PHE A 168 -0.62 8.01 -8.03
C PHE A 168 -0.30 9.18 -8.98
N GLN A 169 0.94 9.28 -9.48
CA GLN A 169 1.40 10.42 -10.24
C GLN A 169 1.41 10.18 -11.76
N ALA A 170 1.16 8.95 -12.25
CA ALA A 170 1.20 8.64 -13.66
C ALA A 170 0.34 9.58 -14.49
N ALA A 171 -0.93 9.75 -14.15
CA ALA A 171 -1.85 10.65 -14.86
C ALA A 171 -1.40 12.11 -14.84
N SER A 172 -0.77 12.59 -13.77
CA SER A 172 -0.28 13.95 -13.64
C SER A 172 1.11 14.17 -14.21
N SER A 173 1.85 13.12 -14.51
CA SER A 173 3.20 13.19 -15.10
C SER A 173 3.18 13.72 -16.54
N GLY A 174 2.08 13.52 -17.27
CA GLY A 174 1.93 13.86 -18.68
C GLY A 174 2.69 12.90 -19.61
N LEU A 175 3.15 11.75 -19.11
CA LEU A 175 3.88 10.73 -19.88
C LEU A 175 2.91 9.64 -20.33
N SER A 176 3.00 9.22 -21.59
CA SER A 176 2.18 8.14 -22.15
C SER A 176 2.70 6.75 -21.80
N ASN A 177 3.92 6.64 -21.30
CA ASN A 177 4.61 5.41 -20.96
C ASN A 177 4.80 5.21 -19.44
N MET A 178 4.03 5.96 -18.61
CA MET A 178 4.03 5.83 -17.16
C MET A 178 2.65 5.39 -16.67
N HIS A 179 2.62 4.32 -15.87
CA HIS A 179 1.39 3.68 -15.39
C HIS A 179 1.45 3.43 -13.91
N ASN A 180 0.35 3.68 -13.19
CA ASN A 180 0.21 3.28 -11.80
C ASN A 180 -0.69 2.03 -11.70
N TYR A 181 -0.39 1.17 -10.76
CA TYR A 181 -1.24 0.04 -10.44
C TYR A 181 -1.26 -0.25 -8.95
N PHE A 182 -2.43 -0.62 -8.49
CA PHE A 182 -2.65 -1.19 -7.17
C PHE A 182 -3.89 -2.08 -7.19
N THR A 183 -4.18 -2.73 -6.07
CA THR A 183 -5.39 -3.56 -5.96
C THR A 183 -6.37 -2.95 -4.96
N SER A 184 -7.62 -3.36 -5.02
CA SER A 184 -8.60 -3.10 -3.96
C SER A 184 -8.32 -3.99 -2.74
N ILE A 185 -7.09 -3.93 -2.20
CA ILE A 185 -6.63 -4.79 -1.10
C ILE A 185 -7.54 -4.71 0.13
N TYR A 186 -8.26 -3.59 0.32
CA TYR A 186 -9.25 -3.45 1.38
C TYR A 186 -10.35 -4.52 1.32
N GLU A 187 -10.66 -5.08 0.15
CA GLU A 187 -11.62 -6.19 0.02
C GLU A 187 -11.07 -7.46 0.68
N SER A 188 -9.81 -7.83 0.40
CA SER A 188 -9.13 -8.95 1.05
C SER A 188 -8.98 -8.72 2.56
N ARG A 189 -8.70 -7.46 2.97
CA ARG A 189 -8.69 -7.07 4.38
C ARG A 189 -10.03 -7.30 5.06
N TYR A 190 -11.15 -6.98 4.38
CA TYR A 190 -12.49 -7.25 4.89
C TYR A 190 -12.73 -8.74 5.10
N VAL A 191 -12.42 -9.57 4.10
CA VAL A 191 -12.58 -11.03 4.18
C VAL A 191 -11.74 -11.62 5.31
N SER A 192 -10.47 -11.26 5.39
CA SER A 192 -9.59 -11.71 6.48
C SER A 192 -10.05 -11.20 7.85
N GLY A 193 -10.68 -10.03 7.90
CA GLY A 193 -11.37 -9.52 9.09
C GLY A 193 -12.55 -10.39 9.52
N VAL A 194 -13.34 -10.90 8.56
CA VAL A 194 -14.42 -11.87 8.85
C VAL A 194 -13.84 -13.15 9.48
N VAL A 195 -12.72 -13.67 8.93
CA VAL A 195 -12.03 -14.83 9.53
C VAL A 195 -11.62 -14.55 10.98
N ALA A 196 -11.03 -13.37 11.24
CA ALA A 196 -10.64 -12.95 12.59
C ALA A 196 -11.84 -12.85 13.53
N GLY A 197 -12.95 -12.27 13.07
CA GLY A 197 -14.16 -12.13 13.86
C GLY A 197 -14.82 -13.46 14.22
N LEU A 198 -14.83 -14.43 13.30
CA LEU A 198 -15.28 -15.79 13.57
C LEU A 198 -14.40 -16.48 14.64
N LYS A 199 -13.10 -16.28 14.56
CA LYS A 199 -12.16 -16.78 15.58
C LYS A 199 -12.43 -16.16 16.95
N LEU A 200 -12.68 -14.86 17.02
CA LEU A 200 -13.06 -14.20 18.28
C LEU A 200 -14.35 -14.79 18.85
N ASN A 201 -15.38 -15.03 18.04
CA ASN A 201 -16.62 -15.67 18.49
C ASN A 201 -16.37 -17.06 19.05
N GLN A 202 -15.54 -17.88 18.38
CA GLN A 202 -15.12 -19.18 18.89
C GLN A 202 -14.47 -19.04 20.28
N MET A 203 -13.52 -18.10 20.43
CA MET A 203 -12.81 -17.86 21.69
C MET A 203 -13.73 -17.41 22.81
N ILE A 204 -14.82 -16.68 22.50
CA ILE A 204 -15.87 -16.31 23.46
C ILE A 204 -16.68 -17.53 23.86
N GLU A 205 -17.12 -18.34 22.90
CA GLU A 205 -17.90 -19.56 23.13
C GLU A 205 -17.12 -20.58 23.96
N ASP A 206 -15.83 -20.72 23.70
CA ASP A 206 -14.92 -21.61 24.45
C ASP A 206 -14.55 -21.05 25.84
N GLY A 207 -14.94 -19.79 26.15
CA GLY A 207 -14.61 -19.11 27.40
C GLY A 207 -13.15 -18.68 27.55
N THR A 208 -12.37 -18.72 26.45
CA THR A 208 -10.97 -18.28 26.43
C THR A 208 -10.86 -16.76 26.51
N VAL A 209 -11.82 -16.05 25.93
CA VAL A 209 -11.93 -14.57 25.93
C VAL A 209 -13.33 -14.19 26.41
N LYS A 210 -13.41 -13.13 27.22
CA LYS A 210 -14.70 -12.57 27.60
C LYS A 210 -15.25 -11.70 26.47
N ALA A 211 -16.58 -11.67 26.30
CA ALA A 211 -17.24 -10.88 25.26
C ALA A 211 -16.90 -9.37 25.33
N ASP A 212 -16.69 -8.85 26.53
CA ASP A 212 -16.32 -7.44 26.77
C ASP A 212 -14.81 -7.17 26.66
N ALA A 213 -14.01 -8.20 26.36
CA ALA A 213 -12.55 -8.13 26.24
C ALA A 213 -12.03 -8.46 24.82
N CYS A 214 -12.88 -8.37 23.79
CA CYS A 214 -12.53 -8.65 22.42
C CYS A 214 -11.78 -7.48 21.78
N LYS A 215 -10.52 -7.27 22.19
CA LYS A 215 -9.65 -6.24 21.61
C LYS A 215 -8.66 -6.86 20.64
N ILE A 216 -8.61 -6.31 19.42
CA ILE A 216 -7.68 -6.70 18.36
C ILE A 216 -6.53 -5.70 18.34
N GLY A 217 -5.32 -6.19 18.12
CA GLY A 217 -4.15 -5.38 17.79
C GLY A 217 -3.91 -5.33 16.28
N TYR A 218 -3.48 -4.19 15.78
CA TYR A 218 -3.07 -4.05 14.38
C TYR A 218 -1.69 -3.38 14.30
N VAL A 219 -0.74 -4.08 13.68
CA VAL A 219 0.61 -3.57 13.45
C VAL A 219 0.64 -2.88 12.08
N GLY A 220 0.61 -1.56 12.08
CA GLY A 220 0.69 -0.74 10.86
C GLY A 220 2.12 -0.29 10.57
N ALA A 221 2.46 -0.08 9.29
CA ALA A 221 3.74 0.52 8.90
C ALA A 221 3.74 2.03 9.14
N TYR A 222 2.94 2.76 8.39
CA TYR A 222 2.80 4.23 8.47
C TYR A 222 1.33 4.65 8.52
N PRO A 223 1.01 5.85 9.04
CA PRO A 223 -0.37 6.37 9.03
C PRO A 223 -0.78 6.93 7.65
N TYR A 224 -0.49 6.20 6.59
CA TYR A 224 -0.87 6.57 5.23
C TYR A 224 -2.29 6.09 4.89
N ALA A 225 -2.92 6.74 3.91
CA ALA A 225 -4.32 6.46 3.55
C ALA A 225 -4.56 4.98 3.19
N GLU A 226 -3.63 4.34 2.50
CA GLU A 226 -3.70 2.92 2.14
C GLU A 226 -3.72 2.03 3.39
N VAL A 227 -2.79 2.25 4.34
CA VAL A 227 -2.72 1.50 5.60
C VAL A 227 -3.98 1.72 6.45
N ILE A 228 -4.47 2.98 6.51
CA ILE A 228 -5.70 3.34 7.23
C ILE A 228 -6.91 2.66 6.61
N SER A 229 -7.03 2.65 5.29
CA SER A 229 -8.12 1.96 4.60
C SER A 229 -8.09 0.46 4.86
N GLY A 230 -6.88 -0.13 4.88
CA GLY A 230 -6.66 -1.55 5.14
C GLY A 230 -7.14 -1.98 6.52
N TYR A 231 -6.68 -1.35 7.60
CA TYR A 231 -7.14 -1.74 8.94
C TYR A 231 -8.59 -1.35 9.22
N THR A 232 -9.10 -0.28 8.60
CA THR A 232 -10.50 0.08 8.71
C THR A 232 -11.39 -1.00 8.09
N SER A 233 -11.05 -1.46 6.90
CA SER A 233 -11.78 -2.52 6.21
C SER A 233 -11.69 -3.85 6.96
N PHE A 234 -10.50 -4.23 7.44
CA PHE A 234 -10.31 -5.38 8.32
C PHE A 234 -11.23 -5.33 9.54
N PHE A 235 -11.25 -4.18 10.23
CA PHE A 235 -12.08 -4.00 11.42
C PHE A 235 -13.58 -4.05 11.12
N LEU A 236 -14.02 -3.51 9.97
CA LEU A 236 -15.40 -3.66 9.51
C LEU A 236 -15.76 -5.13 9.26
N GLY A 237 -14.83 -5.91 8.65
CA GLY A 237 -14.98 -7.35 8.48
C GLY A 237 -15.15 -8.07 9.84
N VAL A 238 -14.28 -7.79 10.81
CA VAL A 238 -14.40 -8.33 12.17
C VAL A 238 -15.77 -8.02 12.76
N ARG A 239 -16.17 -6.75 12.75
CA ARG A 239 -17.42 -6.30 13.36
C ARG A 239 -18.67 -6.77 12.65
N SER A 240 -18.56 -7.20 11.41
CA SER A 240 -19.69 -7.81 10.68
C SER A 240 -20.16 -9.13 11.32
N VAL A 241 -19.30 -9.80 12.08
CA VAL A 241 -19.60 -11.08 12.76
C VAL A 241 -19.36 -11.03 14.27
N CYS A 242 -18.50 -10.16 14.78
CA CYS A 242 -18.22 -9.92 16.20
C CYS A 242 -18.39 -8.41 16.52
N PRO A 243 -19.63 -7.90 16.66
CA PRO A 243 -19.93 -6.46 16.66
C PRO A 243 -19.34 -5.69 17.85
N ASP A 244 -19.07 -6.34 18.97
CA ASP A 244 -18.53 -5.71 20.19
C ASP A 244 -17.00 -5.63 20.19
N ALA A 245 -16.33 -6.16 19.16
CA ALA A 245 -14.88 -6.07 19.01
C ALA A 245 -14.39 -4.62 18.96
N THR A 246 -13.26 -4.37 19.61
CA THR A 246 -12.52 -3.10 19.56
C THR A 246 -11.14 -3.33 18.93
N MET A 247 -10.49 -2.26 18.48
CA MET A 247 -9.18 -2.36 17.83
C MET A 247 -8.21 -1.28 18.34
N GLU A 248 -6.96 -1.67 18.52
CA GLU A 248 -5.84 -0.78 18.82
C GLU A 248 -4.80 -0.91 17.70
N VAL A 249 -4.28 0.22 17.20
CA VAL A 249 -3.28 0.26 16.12
C VAL A 249 -1.97 0.81 16.67
N LYS A 250 -0.86 0.14 16.39
CA LYS A 250 0.51 0.66 16.62
C LYS A 250 1.27 0.72 15.30
N TYR A 251 1.96 1.84 15.07
CA TYR A 251 2.77 2.03 13.88
C TYR A 251 4.23 1.78 14.17
N THR A 252 4.90 1.05 13.28
CA THR A 252 6.35 0.81 13.33
C THR A 252 7.16 1.96 12.76
N ASN A 253 6.56 2.78 11.88
CA ASN A 253 7.21 3.77 11.04
C ASN A 253 8.31 3.14 10.15
N SER A 254 8.04 1.91 9.71
CA SER A 254 8.85 1.14 8.76
C SER A 254 7.93 0.23 7.96
N TRP A 255 8.19 0.03 6.66
CA TRP A 255 7.49 -0.96 5.86
C TRP A 255 7.89 -2.38 6.28
N ALA A 256 9.18 -2.62 6.44
CA ALA A 256 9.74 -3.93 6.74
C ALA A 256 10.81 -3.83 7.83
N SER A 257 10.47 -4.23 9.05
CA SER A 257 11.40 -4.37 10.16
C SER A 257 10.92 -5.45 11.11
N PHE A 258 11.55 -6.62 11.03
CA PHE A 258 11.19 -7.75 11.86
C PHE A 258 11.14 -7.40 13.36
N ASP A 259 12.15 -6.69 13.86
CA ASP A 259 12.25 -6.36 15.28
C ASP A 259 11.15 -5.37 15.71
N LEU A 260 10.91 -4.30 14.93
CA LEU A 260 9.88 -3.32 15.24
C LEU A 260 8.46 -3.90 15.15
N GLU A 261 8.21 -4.75 14.18
CA GLU A 261 6.91 -5.44 14.03
C GLU A 261 6.66 -6.41 15.17
N LYS A 262 7.69 -7.20 15.54
CA LYS A 262 7.61 -8.10 16.67
C LYS A 262 7.37 -7.34 17.97
N GLU A 263 8.11 -6.25 18.22
CA GLU A 263 7.98 -5.42 19.40
C GLU A 263 6.58 -4.76 19.48
N ALA A 264 6.06 -4.26 18.36
CA ALA A 264 4.72 -3.70 18.30
C ALA A 264 3.62 -4.75 18.59
N ALA A 265 3.76 -5.97 18.07
CA ALA A 265 2.84 -7.06 18.36
C ALA A 265 2.92 -7.51 19.84
N ASP A 266 4.12 -7.68 20.40
CA ASP A 266 4.32 -7.99 21.83
C ASP A 266 3.69 -6.92 22.72
N ALA A 267 3.83 -5.63 22.36
CA ALA A 267 3.21 -4.52 23.10
C ALA A 267 1.66 -4.58 23.02
N LEU A 268 1.08 -4.82 21.83
CA LEU A 268 -0.37 -4.97 21.66
C LEU A 268 -0.92 -6.15 22.47
N ILE A 269 -0.22 -7.29 22.47
CA ILE A 269 -0.58 -8.46 23.28
C ILE A 269 -0.53 -8.11 24.77
N SER A 270 0.52 -7.41 25.21
CA SER A 270 0.66 -6.95 26.60
C SER A 270 -0.42 -5.96 27.01
N ASP A 271 -0.92 -5.15 26.09
CA ASP A 271 -2.04 -4.23 26.27
C ASP A 271 -3.42 -4.93 26.25
N GLY A 272 -3.43 -6.27 26.14
CA GLY A 272 -4.61 -7.14 26.24
C GLY A 272 -5.31 -7.37 24.89
N CYS A 273 -4.64 -7.19 23.77
CA CYS A 273 -5.15 -7.64 22.48
C CYS A 273 -5.10 -9.17 22.39
N VAL A 274 -6.22 -9.78 22.00
CA VAL A 274 -6.42 -11.22 21.96
C VAL A 274 -6.30 -11.83 20.56
N LEU A 275 -6.13 -11.01 19.56
CA LEU A 275 -5.86 -11.33 18.17
C LEU A 275 -5.05 -10.20 17.55
N ILE A 276 -4.07 -10.51 16.69
CA ILE A 276 -3.24 -9.51 16.02
C ILE A 276 -3.42 -9.61 14.50
N SER A 277 -3.40 -8.47 13.83
CA SER A 277 -3.21 -8.39 12.38
C SER A 277 -2.13 -7.37 12.05
N GLN A 278 -1.66 -7.36 10.80
CA GLN A 278 -0.57 -6.51 10.36
C GLN A 278 -0.79 -5.91 8.97
N HIS A 279 -0.08 -4.81 8.73
CA HIS A 279 0.10 -4.18 7.43
C HIS A 279 1.59 -3.88 7.16
N ALA A 280 2.47 -4.25 8.06
CA ALA A 280 3.91 -4.27 7.85
C ALA A 280 4.30 -5.64 7.26
N ASP A 281 5.46 -5.72 6.61
CA ASP A 281 5.72 -6.70 5.54
C ASP A 281 6.56 -7.91 5.98
N THR A 282 6.94 -7.99 7.29
CA THR A 282 7.79 -9.09 7.77
C THR A 282 7.01 -10.15 8.56
N THR A 283 7.72 -11.18 8.96
CA THR A 283 7.21 -12.24 9.83
C THR A 283 7.33 -11.92 11.33
N GLY A 284 7.67 -10.68 11.71
CA GLY A 284 7.87 -10.26 13.09
C GLY A 284 6.62 -10.40 13.96
N ALA A 285 5.49 -9.84 13.50
CA ALA A 285 4.23 -9.93 14.24
C ALA A 285 3.69 -11.38 14.36
N PRO A 286 3.64 -12.21 13.30
CA PRO A 286 3.29 -13.64 13.43
C PRO A 286 4.20 -14.41 14.36
N THR A 287 5.51 -14.10 14.38
CA THR A 287 6.46 -14.73 15.31
C THR A 287 6.12 -14.42 16.77
N ALA A 288 5.78 -13.17 17.09
CA ALA A 288 5.31 -12.79 18.43
C ALA A 288 4.01 -13.54 18.79
N CYS A 289 3.07 -13.63 17.86
CA CYS A 289 1.79 -14.31 18.05
C CYS A 289 1.96 -15.82 18.32
N GLU A 290 2.80 -16.52 17.56
CA GLU A 290 3.09 -17.95 17.78
C GLU A 290 3.71 -18.16 19.15
N ALA A 291 4.65 -17.32 19.56
CA ALA A 291 5.31 -17.40 20.86
C ALA A 291 4.34 -17.14 22.03
N ALA A 292 3.39 -16.22 21.85
CA ALA A 292 2.41 -15.84 22.87
C ALA A 292 1.15 -16.74 22.90
N GLY A 293 0.94 -17.56 21.86
CA GLY A 293 -0.28 -18.36 21.72
C GLY A 293 -1.51 -17.50 21.35
N VAL A 294 -1.32 -16.39 20.64
CA VAL A 294 -2.34 -15.45 20.24
C VAL A 294 -2.61 -15.59 18.73
N PRO A 295 -3.87 -15.80 18.29
CA PRO A 295 -4.18 -15.90 16.86
C PRO A 295 -3.75 -14.67 16.08
N CYS A 296 -3.37 -14.86 14.81
CA CYS A 296 -3.02 -13.74 13.95
C CYS A 296 -3.55 -13.89 12.52
N VAL A 297 -3.70 -12.74 11.86
CA VAL A 297 -3.97 -12.62 10.43
C VAL A 297 -2.80 -11.88 9.80
N GLY A 298 -2.18 -12.51 8.82
CA GLY A 298 -1.00 -11.99 8.14
C GLY A 298 -1.29 -11.06 6.96
N TYR A 299 -0.24 -10.74 6.23
CA TYR A 299 -0.27 -9.91 5.04
C TYR A 299 0.70 -10.41 3.97
N ASN A 300 0.41 -10.14 2.70
CA ASN A 300 1.15 -10.44 1.48
C ASN A 300 1.29 -11.93 1.16
N ILE A 301 1.86 -12.69 2.06
CA ILE A 301 2.13 -14.13 1.90
C ILE A 301 1.50 -14.93 3.05
N SER A 302 1.43 -16.24 2.88
CA SER A 302 1.01 -17.14 3.95
C SER A 302 1.96 -17.08 5.13
N MET A 303 1.41 -16.85 6.33
CA MET A 303 2.18 -16.85 7.59
C MET A 303 2.09 -18.18 8.34
N ILE A 304 1.48 -19.22 7.75
CA ILE A 304 1.32 -20.55 8.39
C ILE A 304 2.67 -21.20 8.69
N ALA A 305 3.66 -21.03 7.81
CA ALA A 305 5.00 -21.57 8.05
C ALA A 305 5.69 -20.93 9.28
N THR A 306 5.43 -19.64 9.52
CA THR A 306 5.98 -18.87 10.64
C THR A 306 5.20 -19.10 11.94
N ALA A 307 3.88 -19.14 11.86
CA ALA A 307 2.98 -19.27 13.01
C ALA A 307 1.98 -20.42 12.79
N PRO A 308 2.43 -21.67 12.77
CA PRO A 308 1.61 -22.82 12.35
C PRO A 308 0.39 -23.07 13.22
N LYS A 309 0.38 -22.60 14.46
CA LYS A 309 -0.75 -22.75 15.40
C LYS A 309 -1.63 -21.49 15.48
N GLN A 310 -1.09 -20.33 15.11
CA GLN A 310 -1.73 -19.06 15.37
C GLN A 310 -2.14 -18.30 14.12
N ALA A 311 -1.43 -18.46 13.00
CA ALA A 311 -1.83 -17.83 11.74
C ALA A 311 -3.14 -18.43 11.22
N LEU A 312 -4.13 -17.58 10.98
CA LEU A 312 -5.45 -17.98 10.46
C LEU A 312 -5.47 -18.00 8.93
N THR A 313 -4.99 -16.94 8.32
CA THR A 313 -4.83 -16.66 6.90
C THR A 313 -4.03 -15.36 6.76
N SER A 314 -3.82 -14.88 5.53
CA SER A 314 -3.27 -13.54 5.26
C SER A 314 -4.11 -12.85 4.18
N ALA A 315 -4.31 -11.52 4.31
CA ALA A 315 -4.77 -10.71 3.19
C ALA A 315 -3.65 -10.62 2.15
N SER A 316 -3.96 -10.74 0.87
CA SER A 316 -2.94 -10.79 -0.18
C SER A 316 -3.40 -10.12 -1.48
N ASN A 317 -2.43 -9.54 -2.18
CA ASN A 317 -2.56 -9.06 -3.54
C ASN A 317 -2.21 -10.17 -4.53
N ASN A 318 -2.98 -10.30 -5.59
CA ASN A 318 -2.60 -11.13 -6.74
C ASN A 318 -1.96 -10.25 -7.82
N TRP A 319 -0.67 -10.01 -7.67
CA TRP A 319 0.08 -9.16 -8.60
C TRP A 319 0.14 -9.73 -10.02
N ALA A 320 0.01 -11.06 -10.18
CA ALA A 320 -0.05 -11.71 -11.49
C ALA A 320 -1.19 -11.18 -12.36
N ALA A 321 -2.29 -10.72 -11.78
CA ALA A 321 -3.40 -10.15 -12.53
C ALA A 321 -2.96 -8.92 -13.34
N TYR A 322 -2.29 -7.95 -12.68
CA TYR A 322 -1.81 -6.76 -13.37
C TYR A 322 -0.62 -7.02 -14.29
N VAL A 323 0.44 -7.67 -13.78
CA VAL A 323 1.66 -7.84 -14.58
C VAL A 323 1.42 -8.67 -15.84
N THR A 324 0.49 -9.65 -15.80
CA THR A 324 0.10 -10.40 -17.00
C THR A 324 -0.67 -9.52 -17.99
N GLU A 325 -1.62 -8.71 -17.51
CA GLU A 325 -2.40 -7.80 -18.36
C GLU A 325 -1.49 -6.75 -19.02
N ALA A 326 -0.61 -6.10 -18.26
CA ALA A 326 0.30 -5.08 -18.77
C ALA A 326 1.29 -5.63 -19.80
N VAL A 327 1.88 -6.80 -19.53
CA VAL A 327 2.79 -7.47 -20.48
C VAL A 327 2.04 -7.91 -21.74
N GLN A 328 0.79 -8.38 -21.62
CA GLN A 328 -0.03 -8.73 -22.79
C GLN A 328 -0.30 -7.50 -23.66
N HIS A 329 -0.55 -6.32 -23.06
CA HIS A 329 -0.71 -5.08 -23.81
C HIS A 329 0.54 -4.75 -24.64
N VAL A 330 1.76 -4.96 -24.10
CA VAL A 330 3.01 -4.76 -24.85
C VAL A 330 3.15 -5.76 -26.00
N ILE A 331 2.79 -7.03 -25.78
CA ILE A 331 2.79 -8.07 -26.84
C ILE A 331 1.81 -7.70 -27.95
N ASP A 332 0.62 -7.26 -27.60
CA ASP A 332 -0.45 -6.93 -28.54
C ASP A 332 -0.31 -5.55 -29.20
N GLY A 333 0.59 -4.70 -28.69
CA GLY A 333 0.76 -3.32 -29.13
C GLY A 333 -0.45 -2.44 -28.80
N THR A 334 -1.10 -2.70 -27.68
CA THR A 334 -2.25 -1.93 -27.18
C THR A 334 -1.88 -1.09 -25.98
N GLU A 335 -2.66 -0.05 -25.69
CA GLU A 335 -2.40 0.87 -24.58
C GLU A 335 -2.57 0.18 -23.23
N ILE A 336 -1.59 0.39 -22.33
CA ILE A 336 -1.71 0.01 -20.92
C ILE A 336 -2.54 1.11 -20.22
N PRO A 337 -3.52 0.77 -19.37
CA PRO A 337 -4.24 1.77 -18.58
C PRO A 337 -3.29 2.63 -17.73
N VAL A 338 -3.53 3.95 -17.72
CA VAL A 338 -2.70 4.90 -16.95
C VAL A 338 -2.78 4.61 -15.45
N ASP A 339 -3.95 4.20 -14.97
CA ASP A 339 -4.20 3.83 -13.59
C ASP A 339 -5.06 2.57 -13.55
N TRP A 340 -4.59 1.56 -12.84
CA TRP A 340 -5.25 0.26 -12.73
C TRP A 340 -5.51 -0.10 -11.26
N CYS A 341 -6.77 -0.33 -10.92
CA CYS A 341 -7.16 -0.79 -9.59
C CYS A 341 -8.32 -1.78 -9.71
N LYS A 342 -8.06 -3.04 -9.38
CA LYS A 342 -9.04 -4.13 -9.46
C LYS A 342 -9.12 -4.91 -8.15
N GLY A 343 -10.20 -5.66 -7.95
CA GLY A 343 -10.52 -6.37 -6.72
C GLY A 343 -10.82 -7.85 -6.92
N PHE A 344 -11.69 -8.41 -6.07
CA PHE A 344 -12.11 -9.82 -6.15
C PHE A 344 -12.79 -10.16 -7.47
N SER A 345 -13.60 -9.27 -8.04
CA SER A 345 -14.27 -9.48 -9.33
C SER A 345 -13.31 -9.82 -10.46
N ASP A 346 -12.08 -9.33 -10.37
CA ASP A 346 -11.06 -9.46 -11.40
C ASP A 346 -9.93 -10.42 -10.98
N GLY A 347 -10.06 -11.05 -9.82
CA GLY A 347 -9.03 -11.93 -9.28
C GLY A 347 -7.75 -11.20 -8.85
N ALA A 348 -7.84 -9.88 -8.60
CA ALA A 348 -6.68 -9.06 -8.25
C ALA A 348 -6.32 -9.11 -6.75
N VAL A 349 -7.23 -9.57 -5.91
CA VAL A 349 -7.01 -9.78 -4.48
C VAL A 349 -7.51 -11.15 -4.07
N LEU A 350 -6.93 -11.68 -2.99
CA LEU A 350 -7.30 -12.96 -2.40
C LEU A 350 -6.97 -12.96 -0.91
N ILE A 351 -7.47 -13.93 -0.15
CA ILE A 351 -6.83 -14.35 1.08
C ILE A 351 -5.99 -15.60 0.81
N THR A 352 -4.88 -15.77 1.53
CA THR A 352 -4.12 -17.01 1.44
C THR A 352 -4.92 -18.18 2.01
N GLU A 353 -4.39 -19.40 1.88
CA GLU A 353 -5.04 -20.59 2.43
C GLU A 353 -5.45 -20.40 3.90
N LEU A 354 -6.61 -20.96 4.25
CA LEU A 354 -7.06 -21.03 5.63
C LEU A 354 -6.27 -22.11 6.39
N ASN A 355 -5.77 -21.76 7.56
CA ASN A 355 -5.17 -22.74 8.46
C ASN A 355 -6.27 -23.55 9.16
N GLU A 356 -6.63 -24.69 8.60
CA GLU A 356 -7.70 -25.57 9.09
C GLU A 356 -7.53 -25.97 10.57
N ALA A 357 -6.29 -25.96 11.10
CA ALA A 357 -6.01 -26.26 12.49
C ALA A 357 -6.25 -25.07 13.45
N ALA A 358 -6.34 -23.85 12.90
CA ALA A 358 -6.40 -22.62 13.70
C ALA A 358 -7.72 -21.84 13.52
N VAL A 359 -8.35 -21.90 12.36
CA VAL A 359 -9.60 -21.18 12.08
C VAL A 359 -10.79 -21.76 12.84
N ALA A 360 -11.83 -20.96 13.04
CA ALA A 360 -13.08 -21.41 13.63
C ALA A 360 -13.86 -22.35 12.68
N PRO A 361 -14.65 -23.29 13.18
CA PRO A 361 -15.55 -24.09 12.36
C PRO A 361 -16.50 -23.22 11.51
N GLY A 362 -16.74 -23.59 10.26
CA GLY A 362 -17.63 -22.84 9.33
C GLY A 362 -16.97 -21.59 8.72
N THR A 363 -15.67 -21.39 8.94
CA THR A 363 -14.95 -20.23 8.38
C THR A 363 -14.91 -20.28 6.86
N LYS A 364 -14.63 -21.45 6.27
CA LYS A 364 -14.54 -21.59 4.81
C LYS A 364 -15.84 -21.20 4.12
N GLU A 365 -16.97 -21.71 4.58
CA GLU A 365 -18.29 -21.44 4.01
C GLU A 365 -18.62 -19.94 4.11
N LYS A 366 -18.22 -19.30 5.22
CA LYS A 366 -18.46 -17.86 5.39
C LYS A 366 -17.56 -17.01 4.52
N VAL A 367 -16.32 -17.40 4.33
CA VAL A 367 -15.38 -16.76 3.40
C VAL A 367 -15.93 -16.85 1.98
N ASP A 368 -16.32 -18.04 1.50
CA ASP A 368 -16.88 -18.25 0.14
C ASP A 368 -18.13 -17.37 -0.09
N GLU A 369 -19.01 -17.23 0.93
CA GLU A 369 -20.17 -16.34 0.86
C GLU A 369 -19.79 -14.87 0.69
N VAL A 370 -18.76 -14.41 1.43
CA VAL A 370 -18.35 -13.01 1.42
C VAL A 370 -17.61 -12.68 0.13
N GLU A 371 -16.71 -13.53 -0.31
CA GLU A 371 -15.98 -13.36 -1.58
C GLU A 371 -16.94 -13.31 -2.77
N ALA A 372 -17.94 -14.21 -2.81
CA ALA A 372 -18.97 -14.18 -3.85
C ALA A 372 -19.77 -12.88 -3.89
N LYS A 373 -19.97 -12.22 -2.75
CA LYS A 373 -20.65 -10.91 -2.68
C LYS A 373 -19.75 -9.77 -3.13
N LEU A 374 -18.45 -9.85 -2.86
CA LEU A 374 -17.48 -8.82 -3.30
C LEU A 374 -17.19 -8.94 -4.80
N ALA A 375 -17.29 -10.15 -5.36
CA ALA A 375 -17.10 -10.40 -6.78
C ALA A 375 -18.34 -10.12 -7.64
N SER A 376 -19.49 -9.74 -7.07
CA SER A 376 -20.77 -9.49 -7.77
C SER A 376 -21.03 -7.98 -7.97
#